data_95021629a9e9896432f76c0ca24df905
#
_entry.id   95021629a9e9896432f76c0ca24df905
#
_cell.length_a   1.000
_cell.length_b   1.000
_cell.length_c   1.000
_cell.angle_alpha   90.00
_cell.angle_beta   90.00
_cell.angle_gamma   90.00
#
_symmetry.space_group_name_H-M   'P 1'
#
loop_
_entity.id
_entity.type
_entity.pdbx_description
1 polymer ?
#
loop_
_entity_poly.entity_id
_entity_poly.type
_entity_poly.pdbx_seq_one_letter_code
_entity_poly.pdbx_strand_id
1 'polypeptide(L)'
;MKNGKIVQVMGPVVDVLFPDEDVPKIKDALIVDNHGKKCLMEVSSHQGGNIVRCIMLTASEGLSRDMEVVATGDGIKVPVGEATLGRLFNVFGDTIDGGESLENEEHWTIHREPPKFSDQSPAVEVLETGIKVIDLLAPYAKGGKIGLFGGAGVGKTVLIQELIRNIATEHGGYSIFTGVGERSREGNDLWTEMKESGVIAKTALVFGQMNEPPGARMRVAETGLTMAEYFRDEKNADVLLFIDNIFRFVQAGSEVSALLGRMPSAVGYQPTLATDVGELQERIASTKSGSVTSVQAVYVPADDITDPAPATTFTHLDATTVLSRKIVEQGIYPAVDPLESSSRVLEADVVGEEHYNTARKVQEMLQKYRELQDIIAILGMEELSEADKQTVNRARKIQRFLSQPFFVAETFTGVQGKYVPLAETIKGFKAIIDGEMDEYPEAAFFNVGTIDEVKAKAEAMEREAV
;
A
#
# COMPACT_ATOMS: atom_id res chain seq x y z
N MET A 1 35.82 -13.98 -9.05
CA MET A 1 34.49 -14.09 -9.63
C MET A 1 34.37 -15.41 -10.32
N LYS A 2 33.26 -16.12 -10.16
CA LYS A 2 33.04 -17.43 -10.80
C LYS A 2 32.41 -17.22 -12.16
N ASN A 3 32.92 -17.90 -13.18
CA ASN A 3 32.38 -17.78 -14.53
C ASN A 3 31.66 -19.07 -14.93
N GLY A 4 30.47 -18.94 -15.41
CA GLY A 4 29.63 -19.99 -15.97
C GLY A 4 29.32 -19.75 -17.43
N LYS A 5 28.59 -20.67 -18.03
CA LYS A 5 28.09 -20.55 -19.41
C LYS A 5 26.61 -20.90 -19.48
N ILE A 6 25.87 -20.16 -20.28
CA ILE A 6 24.48 -20.47 -20.57
C ILE A 6 24.41 -21.81 -21.30
N VAL A 7 23.58 -22.72 -20.80
CA VAL A 7 23.31 -24.00 -21.46
C VAL A 7 21.91 -24.10 -22.07
N GLN A 8 20.96 -23.33 -21.50
CA GLN A 8 19.59 -23.30 -22.01
C GLN A 8 18.93 -21.95 -21.70
N VAL A 9 18.13 -21.46 -22.64
CA VAL A 9 17.27 -20.27 -22.47
C VAL A 9 15.81 -20.67 -22.73
N MET A 10 14.93 -20.41 -21.77
CA MET A 10 13.51 -20.73 -21.81
C MET A 10 12.71 -19.47 -21.46
N GLY A 11 12.72 -18.47 -22.36
CA GLY A 11 12.10 -17.17 -22.06
C GLY A 11 12.77 -16.50 -20.87
N PRO A 12 12.05 -16.20 -19.78
CA PRO A 12 12.59 -15.55 -18.59
C PRO A 12 13.41 -16.48 -17.67
N VAL A 13 13.54 -17.76 -18.01
CA VAL A 13 14.31 -18.76 -17.23
C VAL A 13 15.54 -19.21 -18.03
N VAL A 14 16.69 -19.19 -17.38
CA VAL A 14 17.99 -19.51 -18.00
C VAL A 14 18.74 -20.51 -17.12
N ASP A 15 19.26 -21.57 -17.72
CA ASP A 15 20.14 -22.53 -17.05
C ASP A 15 21.60 -22.20 -17.37
N VAL A 16 22.42 -22.15 -16.32
CA VAL A 16 23.84 -21.80 -16.40
C VAL A 16 24.69 -22.93 -15.80
N LEU A 17 25.67 -23.39 -16.54
CA LEU A 17 26.65 -24.39 -16.09
C LEU A 17 27.90 -23.69 -15.52
N PHE A 18 28.28 -24.07 -14.33
CA PHE A 18 29.55 -23.68 -13.72
C PHE A 18 30.54 -24.85 -13.78
N PRO A 19 31.79 -24.64 -14.24
CA PRO A 19 32.74 -25.74 -14.48
C PRO A 19 33.21 -26.40 -13.19
N ASP A 20 33.23 -25.65 -12.09
CA ASP A 20 33.70 -26.11 -10.80
C ASP A 20 32.54 -26.53 -9.90
N GLU A 21 32.81 -27.38 -8.89
CA GLU A 21 31.82 -27.82 -7.91
C GLU A 21 31.25 -26.66 -7.05
N ASP A 22 31.94 -25.53 -7.06
CA ASP A 22 31.55 -24.34 -6.30
C ASP A 22 30.54 -23.46 -7.11
N VAL A 23 29.30 -23.89 -7.16
CA VAL A 23 28.23 -23.18 -7.83
C VAL A 23 27.69 -21.98 -7.01
N PRO A 24 27.14 -20.92 -7.64
CA PRO A 24 26.50 -19.83 -6.93
C PRO A 24 25.35 -20.29 -6.03
N LYS A 25 25.14 -19.58 -4.94
CA LYS A 25 24.04 -19.87 -4.00
C LYS A 25 22.70 -19.45 -4.60
N ILE A 26 21.63 -20.04 -4.07
CA ILE A 26 20.27 -19.57 -4.37
C ILE A 26 20.14 -18.10 -3.92
N LYS A 27 19.48 -17.29 -4.75
CA LYS A 27 19.34 -15.83 -4.64
C LYS A 27 20.61 -15.01 -4.98
N ASP A 28 21.72 -15.64 -5.35
CA ASP A 28 22.86 -14.90 -5.89
C ASP A 28 22.50 -14.26 -7.25
N ALA A 29 23.01 -13.05 -7.46
CA ALA A 29 22.89 -12.34 -8.72
C ALA A 29 24.01 -12.73 -9.70
N LEU A 30 23.62 -12.99 -10.94
CA LEU A 30 24.53 -13.31 -12.03
C LEU A 30 24.39 -12.25 -13.13
N ILE A 31 25.49 -11.98 -13.81
CA ILE A 31 25.56 -10.98 -14.87
C ILE A 31 26.01 -11.65 -16.17
N VAL A 32 25.34 -11.34 -17.26
CA VAL A 32 25.74 -11.70 -18.61
C VAL A 32 25.79 -10.45 -19.48
N ASP A 33 26.86 -10.34 -20.27
CA ASP A 33 26.97 -9.30 -21.30
C ASP A 33 26.25 -9.77 -22.57
N ASN A 34 25.15 -9.12 -22.88
CA ASN A 34 24.36 -9.35 -24.07
C ASN A 34 24.68 -8.29 -25.13
N HIS A 35 25.78 -8.49 -25.84
CA HIS A 35 26.25 -7.58 -26.90
C HIS A 35 26.40 -6.11 -26.44
N GLY A 36 27.04 -5.92 -25.28
CA GLY A 36 27.26 -4.61 -24.66
C GLY A 36 26.14 -4.15 -23.74
N LYS A 37 25.07 -4.93 -23.61
CA LYS A 37 23.99 -4.70 -22.66
C LYS A 37 24.14 -5.64 -21.46
N LYS A 38 24.33 -5.08 -20.29
CA LYS A 38 24.38 -5.82 -19.03
C LYS A 38 23.01 -6.38 -18.70
N CYS A 39 22.89 -7.71 -18.64
CA CYS A 39 21.68 -8.39 -18.22
C CYS A 39 21.89 -9.06 -16.87
N LEU A 40 20.89 -8.98 -15.99
CA LEU A 40 20.90 -9.58 -14.67
C LEU A 40 19.93 -10.76 -14.60
N MET A 41 20.36 -11.77 -13.86
CA MET A 41 19.55 -12.91 -13.47
C MET A 41 19.82 -13.30 -12.03
N GLU A 42 18.89 -14.01 -11.41
CA GLU A 42 18.98 -14.48 -10.03
C GLU A 42 18.87 -16.00 -9.99
N VAL A 43 19.74 -16.65 -9.21
CA VAL A 43 19.68 -18.09 -9.02
C VAL A 43 18.43 -18.49 -8.25
N SER A 44 17.58 -19.31 -8.86
CA SER A 44 16.34 -19.82 -8.26
C SER A 44 16.51 -21.22 -7.67
N SER A 45 17.25 -22.09 -8.34
CA SER A 45 17.44 -23.46 -7.86
C SER A 45 18.69 -24.11 -8.47
N HIS A 46 19.18 -25.16 -7.81
CA HIS A 46 20.23 -26.04 -8.32
C HIS A 46 19.59 -27.26 -9.01
N GLN A 47 20.03 -27.56 -10.25
CA GLN A 47 19.48 -28.65 -11.05
C GLN A 47 20.31 -29.94 -10.98
N GLY A 48 21.47 -29.91 -10.29
CA GLY A 48 22.50 -30.95 -10.31
C GLY A 48 23.47 -30.79 -11.47
N GLY A 49 24.62 -31.51 -11.42
CA GLY A 49 25.63 -31.40 -12.47
C GLY A 49 26.22 -30.02 -12.66
N ASN A 50 26.33 -29.24 -11.57
CA ASN A 50 26.82 -27.87 -11.56
C ASN A 50 25.97 -26.88 -12.39
N ILE A 51 24.72 -27.23 -12.68
CA ILE A 51 23.76 -26.34 -13.37
C ILE A 51 22.89 -25.64 -12.36
N VAL A 52 22.81 -24.31 -12.47
CA VAL A 52 21.88 -23.47 -11.74
C VAL A 52 20.79 -22.97 -12.67
N ARG A 53 19.55 -22.98 -12.18
CA ARG A 53 18.39 -22.40 -12.88
C ARG A 53 18.14 -21.01 -12.36
N CYS A 54 18.09 -20.05 -13.27
CA CYS A 54 18.00 -18.63 -12.97
C CYS A 54 16.73 -18.01 -13.54
N ILE A 55 16.22 -16.98 -12.86
CA ILE A 55 15.16 -16.13 -13.35
C ILE A 55 15.79 -14.84 -13.87
N MET A 56 15.45 -14.44 -15.09
CA MET A 56 15.89 -13.18 -15.65
C MET A 56 15.19 -12.00 -14.95
N LEU A 57 15.98 -11.03 -14.55
CA LEU A 57 15.49 -9.76 -13.99
C LEU A 57 15.47 -8.66 -15.04
N THR A 58 16.15 -8.87 -16.15
CA THR A 58 16.13 -8.05 -17.36
C THR A 58 15.62 -8.88 -18.53
N ALA A 59 15.34 -8.22 -19.65
CA ALA A 59 14.91 -8.91 -20.87
C ALA A 59 15.94 -9.96 -21.32
N SER A 60 15.47 -11.12 -21.77
CA SER A 60 16.29 -12.26 -22.18
C SER A 60 16.56 -12.31 -23.69
N GLU A 61 15.97 -11.43 -24.47
CA GLU A 61 16.12 -11.40 -25.92
C GLU A 61 17.58 -11.18 -26.32
N GLY A 62 18.08 -12.02 -27.20
CA GLY A 62 19.46 -12.01 -27.66
C GLY A 62 20.40 -12.92 -26.88
N LEU A 63 19.97 -13.49 -25.75
CA LEU A 63 20.76 -14.48 -25.04
C LEU A 63 20.81 -15.79 -25.81
N SER A 64 21.97 -16.41 -25.82
CA SER A 64 22.23 -17.69 -26.51
C SER A 64 23.10 -18.62 -25.65
N ARG A 65 23.14 -19.89 -26.07
CA ARG A 65 24.05 -20.87 -25.45
C ARG A 65 25.50 -20.40 -25.56
N ASP A 66 26.29 -20.87 -24.64
CA ASP A 66 27.73 -20.62 -24.52
C ASP A 66 28.14 -19.19 -24.17
N MET A 67 27.19 -18.26 -24.01
CA MET A 67 27.49 -16.94 -23.47
C MET A 67 28.03 -17.06 -22.06
N GLU A 68 29.07 -16.27 -21.74
CA GLU A 68 29.69 -16.23 -20.43
C GLU A 68 28.82 -15.49 -19.43
N VAL A 69 28.71 -16.08 -18.23
CA VAL A 69 27.95 -15.53 -17.10
C VAL A 69 28.89 -15.38 -15.92
N VAL A 70 28.86 -14.23 -15.29
CA VAL A 70 29.70 -13.93 -14.12
C VAL A 70 28.85 -13.92 -12.87
N ALA A 71 29.21 -14.72 -11.86
CA ALA A 71 28.61 -14.68 -10.54
C ALA A 71 29.16 -13.51 -9.74
N THR A 72 28.26 -12.71 -9.17
CA THR A 72 28.66 -11.57 -8.31
C THR A 72 29.16 -12.01 -6.94
N GLY A 73 28.76 -13.21 -6.50
CA GLY A 73 29.07 -13.76 -5.18
C GLY A 73 28.13 -13.30 -4.07
N ASP A 74 27.08 -12.55 -4.43
CA ASP A 74 26.06 -12.04 -3.50
C ASP A 74 24.72 -11.85 -4.22
N GLY A 75 23.66 -11.60 -3.46
CA GLY A 75 22.37 -11.24 -4.00
C GLY A 75 22.31 -9.81 -4.54
N ILE A 76 21.13 -9.42 -5.01
CA ILE A 76 20.88 -8.05 -5.47
C ILE A 76 21.01 -7.10 -4.28
N LYS A 77 21.78 -6.03 -4.46
CA LYS A 77 21.95 -4.96 -3.48
C LYS A 77 21.44 -3.66 -4.03
N VAL A 78 20.77 -2.91 -3.19
CA VAL A 78 20.16 -1.62 -3.56
C VAL A 78 20.60 -0.52 -2.59
N PRO A 79 20.70 0.74 -3.06
CA PRO A 79 21.07 1.85 -2.19
C PRO A 79 20.02 2.05 -1.11
N VAL A 80 20.46 2.44 0.08
CA VAL A 80 19.62 2.76 1.23
C VAL A 80 20.06 4.08 1.85
N GLY A 81 19.20 4.66 2.67
CA GLY A 81 19.51 5.87 3.42
C GLY A 81 18.87 7.14 2.85
N GLU A 82 19.22 8.27 3.44
CA GLU A 82 18.60 9.56 3.12
C GLU A 82 18.83 10.02 1.68
N ALA A 83 19.92 9.57 1.05
CA ALA A 83 20.18 9.85 -0.37
C ALA A 83 19.12 9.27 -1.32
N THR A 84 18.34 8.29 -0.88
CA THR A 84 17.24 7.72 -1.67
C THR A 84 15.98 8.60 -1.68
N LEU A 85 15.85 9.49 -0.73
CA LEU A 85 14.65 10.34 -0.60
C LEU A 85 14.56 11.34 -1.76
N GLY A 86 13.36 11.50 -2.27
CA GLY A 86 13.09 12.35 -3.43
C GLY A 86 13.44 11.72 -4.77
N ARG A 87 13.93 10.48 -4.78
CA ARG A 87 14.48 9.80 -5.96
C ARG A 87 13.57 8.68 -6.45
N LEU A 88 13.76 8.33 -7.71
CA LEU A 88 13.04 7.29 -8.42
C LEU A 88 14.01 6.20 -8.87
N PHE A 89 13.70 4.94 -8.54
CA PHE A 89 14.56 3.78 -8.77
C PHE A 89 13.87 2.69 -9.58
N ASN A 90 14.69 1.90 -10.28
CA ASN A 90 14.27 0.60 -10.78
C ASN A 90 14.45 -0.51 -9.71
N VAL A 91 14.19 -1.76 -10.07
CA VAL A 91 14.30 -2.91 -9.16
C VAL A 91 15.73 -3.14 -8.65
N PHE A 92 16.74 -2.71 -9.39
CA PHE A 92 18.18 -2.86 -9.04
C PHE A 92 18.69 -1.70 -8.18
N GLY A 93 17.87 -0.70 -7.90
CA GLY A 93 18.28 0.50 -7.20
C GLY A 93 19.00 1.52 -8.07
N ASP A 94 19.00 1.34 -9.39
CA ASP A 94 19.50 2.37 -10.30
C ASP A 94 18.51 3.53 -10.36
N THR A 95 19.04 4.75 -10.36
CA THR A 95 18.21 5.95 -10.50
C THR A 95 17.67 6.10 -11.92
N ILE A 96 16.36 6.30 -12.05
CA ILE A 96 15.68 6.46 -13.35
C ILE A 96 15.01 7.83 -13.51
N ASP A 97 15.30 8.76 -12.61
CA ASP A 97 14.80 10.13 -12.58
C ASP A 97 15.71 11.13 -13.32
N GLY A 98 16.78 10.66 -13.94
CA GLY A 98 17.78 11.48 -14.61
C GLY A 98 18.77 12.18 -13.66
N GLY A 99 18.71 11.88 -12.37
CA GLY A 99 19.64 12.39 -11.38
C GLY A 99 20.93 11.55 -11.27
N GLU A 100 21.81 11.94 -10.36
CA GLU A 100 23.08 11.25 -10.12
C GLU A 100 22.87 9.81 -9.63
N SER A 101 23.80 8.92 -10.02
CA SER A 101 23.85 7.54 -9.53
C SER A 101 24.20 7.49 -8.04
N LEU A 102 23.62 6.54 -7.31
CA LEU A 102 23.89 6.30 -5.90
C LEU A 102 24.82 5.10 -5.66
N GLU A 103 25.65 4.73 -6.62
CA GLU A 103 26.57 3.58 -6.52
C GLU A 103 27.56 3.66 -5.34
N ASN A 104 27.87 4.87 -4.87
CA ASN A 104 28.79 5.10 -3.77
C ASN A 104 28.10 5.14 -2.39
N GLU A 105 26.79 5.09 -2.35
CA GLU A 105 26.03 5.07 -1.09
C GLU A 105 26.03 3.69 -0.44
N GLU A 106 25.55 3.60 0.77
CA GLU A 106 25.37 2.32 1.45
C GLU A 106 24.35 1.45 0.71
N HIS A 107 24.66 0.16 0.54
CA HIS A 107 23.82 -0.80 -0.16
C HIS A 107 23.49 -1.98 0.74
N TRP A 108 22.22 -2.36 0.76
CA TRP A 108 21.73 -3.55 1.44
C TRP A 108 21.18 -4.58 0.46
N THR A 109 21.33 -5.87 0.80
CA THR A 109 20.70 -6.94 0.02
C THR A 109 19.19 -6.88 0.16
N ILE A 110 18.48 -7.15 -0.94
CA ILE A 110 17.00 -7.20 -0.93
C ILE A 110 16.47 -8.48 -0.25
N HIS A 111 17.28 -9.52 -0.15
CA HIS A 111 16.93 -10.78 0.50
C HIS A 111 17.33 -10.72 1.98
N ARG A 112 16.45 -10.15 2.79
CA ARG A 112 16.62 -10.01 4.22
C ARG A 112 15.66 -10.92 4.97
N GLU A 113 16.10 -11.40 6.13
CA GLU A 113 15.22 -12.15 7.03
C GLU A 113 14.23 -11.23 7.76
N PRO A 114 13.05 -11.75 8.13
CA PRO A 114 12.13 -11.05 9.01
C PRO A 114 12.79 -10.68 10.34
N PRO A 115 12.31 -9.63 11.04
CA PRO A 115 12.77 -9.32 12.38
C PRO A 115 12.60 -10.51 13.33
N LYS A 116 13.59 -10.74 14.18
CA LYS A 116 13.51 -11.82 15.18
C LYS A 116 12.39 -11.54 16.18
N PHE A 117 11.79 -12.58 16.73
CA PHE A 117 10.76 -12.44 17.77
C PHE A 117 11.20 -11.56 18.94
N SER A 118 12.47 -11.64 19.35
CA SER A 118 13.03 -10.81 20.41
C SER A 118 13.05 -9.31 20.10
N ASP A 119 13.06 -8.96 18.82
CA ASP A 119 13.22 -7.58 18.34
C ASP A 119 11.87 -6.94 17.98
N GLN A 120 10.82 -7.75 17.83
CA GLN A 120 9.48 -7.26 17.56
C GLN A 120 8.88 -6.54 18.77
N SER A 121 8.12 -5.48 18.52
CA SER A 121 7.37 -4.79 19.56
C SER A 121 6.07 -5.55 19.84
N PRO A 122 5.80 -5.94 21.10
CA PRO A 122 4.53 -6.56 21.46
C PRO A 122 3.39 -5.55 21.61
N ALA A 123 3.71 -4.25 21.68
CA ALA A 123 2.71 -3.21 21.84
C ALA A 123 2.00 -2.93 20.51
N VAL A 124 0.68 -2.93 20.56
CA VAL A 124 -0.14 -2.49 19.43
C VAL A 124 -0.38 -1.00 19.58
N GLU A 125 0.25 -0.21 18.72
CA GLU A 125 0.06 1.24 18.65
C GLU A 125 -0.74 1.61 17.42
N VAL A 126 -1.71 2.51 17.59
CA VAL A 126 -2.50 3.04 16.47
C VAL A 126 -1.69 4.11 15.75
N LEU A 127 -1.62 4.02 14.43
CA LEU A 127 -1.06 5.05 13.58
C LEU A 127 -2.16 6.07 13.24
N GLU A 128 -2.05 7.25 13.81
CA GLU A 128 -2.99 8.34 13.53
C GLU A 128 -2.72 8.92 12.14
N THR A 129 -3.69 8.82 11.25
CA THR A 129 -3.56 9.28 9.85
C THR A 129 -4.03 10.71 9.65
N GLY A 130 -4.81 11.25 10.57
CA GLY A 130 -5.47 12.56 10.43
C GLY A 130 -6.66 12.56 9.49
N ILE A 131 -7.09 11.38 9.03
CA ILE A 131 -8.25 11.18 8.15
C ILE A 131 -9.38 10.57 8.99
N LYS A 132 -10.45 11.32 9.19
CA LYS A 132 -11.54 10.97 10.12
C LYS A 132 -12.10 9.57 9.91
N VAL A 133 -12.44 9.22 8.68
CA VAL A 133 -13.07 7.93 8.38
C VAL A 133 -12.15 6.75 8.67
N ILE A 134 -10.86 6.89 8.41
CA ILE A 134 -9.86 5.85 8.68
C ILE A 134 -9.63 5.72 10.17
N ASP A 135 -9.30 6.82 10.83
CA ASP A 135 -8.93 6.81 12.24
C ASP A 135 -10.06 6.37 13.15
N LEU A 136 -11.31 6.69 12.80
CA LEU A 136 -12.48 6.28 13.57
C LEU A 136 -12.89 4.82 13.34
N LEU A 137 -13.04 4.42 12.08
CA LEU A 137 -13.76 3.19 11.70
C LEU A 137 -12.85 2.04 11.26
N ALA A 138 -11.69 2.35 10.73
CA ALA A 138 -10.70 1.38 10.26
C ALA A 138 -9.27 1.81 10.60
N PRO A 139 -8.95 2.02 11.90
CA PRO A 139 -7.65 2.55 12.31
C PRO A 139 -6.51 1.64 11.91
N TYR A 140 -5.39 2.25 11.54
CA TYR A 140 -4.17 1.54 11.17
C TYR A 140 -3.32 1.28 12.40
N ALA A 141 -2.71 0.09 12.46
CA ALA A 141 -1.71 -0.23 13.46
C ALA A 141 -0.31 0.08 12.92
N LYS A 142 0.57 0.62 13.73
CA LYS A 142 2.01 0.70 13.41
C LYS A 142 2.57 -0.70 13.22
N GLY A 143 3.31 -0.89 12.14
CA GLY A 143 3.80 -2.21 11.75
C GLY A 143 2.73 -3.14 11.19
N GLY A 144 1.51 -2.64 11.01
CA GLY A 144 0.38 -3.36 10.42
C GLY A 144 0.42 -3.40 8.90
N LYS A 145 -0.42 -4.27 8.36
CA LYS A 145 -0.60 -4.47 6.92
C LYS A 145 -2.02 -4.11 6.56
N ILE A 146 -2.18 -3.08 5.75
CA ILE A 146 -3.46 -2.53 5.35
C ILE A 146 -3.72 -2.86 3.88
N GLY A 147 -4.83 -3.51 3.60
CA GLY A 147 -5.32 -3.71 2.24
C GLY A 147 -6.12 -2.51 1.77
N LEU A 148 -5.76 -1.95 0.63
CA LEU A 148 -6.48 -0.86 -0.02
C LEU A 148 -7.21 -1.40 -1.25
N PHE A 149 -8.52 -1.37 -1.19
CA PHE A 149 -9.42 -1.87 -2.24
C PHE A 149 -10.10 -0.70 -2.93
N GLY A 150 -10.25 -0.79 -4.23
CA GLY A 150 -10.99 0.21 -5.00
C GLY A 150 -10.70 0.12 -6.48
N GLY A 151 -11.73 0.37 -7.28
CA GLY A 151 -11.62 0.43 -8.73
C GLY A 151 -10.92 1.71 -9.21
N ALA A 152 -10.87 1.89 -10.52
CA ALA A 152 -10.33 3.11 -11.11
C ALA A 152 -11.20 4.34 -10.78
N GLY A 153 -10.56 5.48 -10.54
CA GLY A 153 -11.25 6.77 -10.38
C GLY A 153 -11.96 6.99 -9.04
N VAL A 154 -11.62 6.21 -8.01
CA VAL A 154 -12.20 6.37 -6.65
C VAL A 154 -11.32 7.20 -5.70
N GLY A 155 -10.22 7.78 -6.20
CA GLY A 155 -9.34 8.63 -5.40
C GLY A 155 -8.22 7.89 -4.67
N LYS A 156 -7.85 6.67 -5.10
CA LYS A 156 -6.77 5.89 -4.50
C LYS A 156 -5.45 6.66 -4.42
N THR A 157 -5.01 7.23 -5.52
CA THR A 157 -3.74 7.99 -5.60
C THR A 157 -3.75 9.21 -4.70
N VAL A 158 -4.84 9.95 -4.65
CA VAL A 158 -5.00 11.13 -3.79
C VAL A 158 -4.94 10.75 -2.31
N LEU A 159 -5.58 9.63 -1.93
CA LEU A 159 -5.50 9.10 -0.58
C LEU A 159 -4.07 8.69 -0.19
N ILE A 160 -3.36 8.01 -1.07
CA ILE A 160 -1.95 7.62 -0.86
C ILE A 160 -1.08 8.86 -0.64
N GLN A 161 -1.21 9.87 -1.48
CA GLN A 161 -0.45 11.12 -1.35
C GLN A 161 -0.76 11.85 -0.04
N GLU A 162 -2.01 11.88 0.39
CA GLU A 162 -2.40 12.51 1.66
C GLU A 162 -1.83 11.75 2.86
N LEU A 163 -1.83 10.42 2.84
CA LEU A 163 -1.17 9.61 3.86
C LEU A 163 0.34 9.89 3.92
N ILE A 164 1.01 9.98 2.78
CA ILE A 164 2.43 10.32 2.71
C ILE A 164 2.68 11.70 3.30
N ARG A 165 1.90 12.69 2.90
CA ARG A 165 2.02 14.06 3.41
C ARG A 165 1.82 14.10 4.93
N ASN A 166 0.80 13.45 5.44
CA ASN A 166 0.48 13.46 6.87
C ASN A 166 1.56 12.76 7.69
N ILE A 167 2.09 11.64 7.23
CA ILE A 167 3.21 10.96 7.89
C ILE A 167 4.46 11.83 7.89
N ALA A 168 4.79 12.45 6.78
CA ALA A 168 5.99 13.29 6.68
C ALA A 168 5.89 14.56 7.54
N THR A 169 4.73 15.20 7.55
CA THR A 169 4.54 16.50 8.19
C THR A 169 4.21 16.38 9.68
N GLU A 170 3.31 15.48 10.05
CA GLU A 170 2.79 15.38 11.41
C GLU A 170 3.58 14.39 12.29
N HIS A 171 4.15 13.36 11.69
CA HIS A 171 4.92 12.32 12.41
C HIS A 171 6.44 12.38 12.14
N GLY A 172 6.89 13.19 11.18
CA GLY A 172 8.30 13.27 10.80
C GLY A 172 8.83 11.97 10.16
N GLY A 173 7.95 11.08 9.70
CA GLY A 173 8.28 9.78 9.15
C GLY A 173 8.64 9.84 7.67
N TYR A 174 9.02 8.68 7.15
CA TYR A 174 9.40 8.47 5.76
C TYR A 174 8.39 7.58 5.06
N SER A 175 8.36 7.67 3.74
CA SER A 175 7.51 6.81 2.91
C SER A 175 8.30 6.22 1.76
N ILE A 176 8.01 4.96 1.44
CA ILE A 176 8.53 4.27 0.27
C ILE A 176 7.34 3.83 -0.57
N PHE A 177 7.32 4.19 -1.82
CA PHE A 177 6.29 3.75 -2.76
C PHE A 177 6.87 2.72 -3.72
N THR A 178 6.24 1.56 -3.83
CA THR A 178 6.62 0.52 -4.79
C THR A 178 5.51 0.30 -5.80
N GLY A 179 5.80 0.59 -7.07
CA GLY A 179 4.93 0.29 -8.20
C GLY A 179 5.25 -1.08 -8.78
N VAL A 180 4.38 -2.05 -8.55
CA VAL A 180 4.56 -3.45 -8.96
C VAL A 180 3.67 -3.77 -10.15
N GLY A 181 4.25 -3.88 -11.34
CA GLY A 181 3.53 -4.28 -12.55
C GLY A 181 2.47 -3.28 -13.02
N GLU A 182 2.57 -2.02 -12.62
CA GLU A 182 1.65 -0.96 -13.03
C GLU A 182 2.08 -0.30 -14.34
N ARG A 183 1.22 0.53 -14.90
CA ARG A 183 1.50 1.24 -16.15
C ARG A 183 2.54 2.32 -15.93
N SER A 184 3.50 2.43 -16.84
CA SER A 184 4.56 3.45 -16.78
C SER A 184 4.00 4.87 -16.75
N ARG A 185 2.88 5.13 -17.43
CA ARG A 185 2.21 6.43 -17.42
C ARG A 185 1.70 6.77 -16.02
N GLU A 186 1.02 5.84 -15.36
CA GLU A 186 0.47 6.05 -14.01
C GLU A 186 1.60 6.31 -12.99
N GLY A 187 2.73 5.60 -13.12
CA GLY A 187 3.91 5.84 -12.29
C GLY A 187 4.53 7.21 -12.53
N ASN A 188 4.59 7.66 -13.78
CA ASN A 188 5.10 8.99 -14.12
C ASN A 188 4.17 10.11 -13.66
N ASP A 189 2.86 9.92 -13.81
CA ASP A 189 1.85 10.86 -13.33
C ASP A 189 1.96 11.02 -11.80
N LEU A 190 2.05 9.91 -11.05
CA LEU A 190 2.25 9.92 -9.60
C LEU A 190 3.53 10.67 -9.20
N TRP A 191 4.64 10.38 -9.85
CA TRP A 191 5.92 11.04 -9.56
C TRP A 191 5.85 12.55 -9.81
N THR A 192 5.20 12.97 -10.89
CA THR A 192 5.02 14.39 -11.23
C THR A 192 4.13 15.08 -10.19
N GLU A 193 3.00 14.50 -9.85
CA GLU A 193 2.08 15.03 -8.84
C GLU A 193 2.74 15.14 -7.46
N MET A 194 3.55 14.16 -7.07
CA MET A 194 4.30 14.20 -5.80
C MET A 194 5.37 15.28 -5.77
N LYS A 195 5.98 15.61 -6.92
CA LYS A 195 6.88 16.74 -7.04
C LYS A 195 6.14 18.08 -6.90
N GLU A 196 5.03 18.23 -7.61
CA GLU A 196 4.22 19.44 -7.60
C GLU A 196 3.62 19.72 -6.21
N SER A 197 3.17 18.70 -5.50
CA SER A 197 2.65 18.81 -4.13
C SER A 197 3.73 18.93 -3.05
N GLY A 198 5.00 18.70 -3.40
CA GLY A 198 6.13 18.78 -2.47
C GLY A 198 6.28 17.61 -1.52
N VAL A 199 5.42 16.59 -1.60
CA VAL A 199 5.47 15.42 -0.69
C VAL A 199 6.64 14.47 -0.99
N ILE A 200 7.27 14.60 -2.16
CA ILE A 200 8.36 13.71 -2.58
C ILE A 200 9.62 13.81 -1.70
N ALA A 201 9.84 14.92 -1.01
CA ALA A 201 11.07 15.17 -0.25
C ALA A 201 11.37 14.12 0.83
N LYS A 202 10.36 13.47 1.37
CA LYS A 202 10.45 12.41 2.40
C LYS A 202 10.07 11.03 1.85
N THR A 203 10.09 10.86 0.53
CA THR A 203 9.60 9.66 -0.15
C THR A 203 10.63 9.16 -1.15
N ALA A 204 10.86 7.85 -1.18
CA ALA A 204 11.56 7.17 -2.28
C ALA A 204 10.54 6.35 -3.09
N LEU A 205 10.73 6.33 -4.41
CA LEU A 205 9.87 5.57 -5.32
C LEU A 205 10.66 4.49 -6.04
N VAL A 206 10.11 3.29 -6.10
CA VAL A 206 10.70 2.15 -6.78
C VAL A 206 9.68 1.57 -7.74
N PHE A 207 10.00 1.48 -9.01
CA PHE A 207 9.09 0.95 -10.03
C PHE A 207 9.66 -0.28 -10.72
N GLY A 208 8.83 -1.33 -10.80
CA GLY A 208 8.96 -2.47 -11.70
C GLY A 208 7.70 -2.54 -12.53
N GLN A 209 7.73 -1.94 -13.72
CA GLN A 209 6.56 -1.66 -14.53
C GLN A 209 6.02 -2.91 -15.23
N MET A 210 4.83 -2.79 -15.80
CA MET A 210 4.10 -3.85 -16.50
C MET A 210 4.88 -4.46 -17.67
N ASN A 211 5.76 -3.70 -18.31
CA ASN A 211 6.62 -4.15 -19.41
C ASN A 211 7.93 -4.82 -18.95
N GLU A 212 8.21 -4.79 -17.66
CA GLU A 212 9.38 -5.45 -17.09
C GLU A 212 9.20 -6.98 -17.06
N PRO A 213 10.29 -7.76 -17.12
CA PRO A 213 10.22 -9.22 -16.98
C PRO A 213 9.60 -9.65 -15.65
N PRO A 214 9.04 -10.87 -15.56
CA PRO A 214 8.45 -11.38 -14.33
C PRO A 214 9.41 -11.32 -13.14
N GLY A 215 10.70 -11.61 -13.33
CA GLY A 215 11.71 -11.52 -12.29
C GLY A 215 11.82 -10.13 -11.66
N ALA A 216 11.81 -9.07 -12.46
CA ALA A 216 11.82 -7.70 -11.95
C ALA A 216 10.56 -7.39 -11.14
N ARG A 217 9.39 -7.76 -11.65
CA ARG A 217 8.11 -7.56 -10.95
C ARG A 217 7.99 -8.36 -9.65
N MET A 218 8.66 -9.49 -9.55
CA MET A 218 8.76 -10.28 -8.31
C MET A 218 9.64 -9.62 -7.25
N ARG A 219 10.62 -8.80 -7.62
CA ARG A 219 11.64 -8.27 -6.70
C ARG A 219 11.46 -6.80 -6.36
N VAL A 220 10.67 -6.06 -7.11
CA VAL A 220 10.51 -4.60 -6.87
C VAL A 220 9.95 -4.29 -5.48
N ALA A 221 9.00 -5.09 -4.98
CA ALA A 221 8.45 -4.91 -3.63
C ALA A 221 9.52 -5.15 -2.55
N GLU A 222 10.40 -6.14 -2.74
CA GLU A 222 11.52 -6.40 -1.83
C GLU A 222 12.55 -5.27 -1.84
N THR A 223 12.79 -4.66 -3.00
CA THR A 223 13.68 -3.49 -3.11
C THR A 223 13.15 -2.33 -2.27
N GLY A 224 11.88 -1.97 -2.44
CA GLY A 224 11.27 -0.90 -1.65
C GLY A 224 11.21 -1.22 -0.16
N LEU A 225 10.87 -2.46 0.18
CA LEU A 225 10.85 -2.91 1.58
C LEU A 225 12.24 -2.81 2.23
N THR A 226 13.30 -3.15 1.50
CA THR A 226 14.68 -3.01 2.00
C THR A 226 15.04 -1.56 2.31
N MET A 227 14.62 -0.62 1.46
CA MET A 227 14.80 0.81 1.72
C MET A 227 14.01 1.26 2.96
N ALA A 228 12.79 0.75 3.14
CA ALA A 228 11.96 1.03 4.31
C ALA A 228 12.58 0.47 5.61
N GLU A 229 13.11 -0.74 5.56
CA GLU A 229 13.76 -1.39 6.69
C GLU A 229 14.98 -0.61 7.19
N TYR A 230 15.73 0.02 6.31
CA TYR A 230 16.84 0.88 6.72
C TYR A 230 16.37 2.03 7.63
N PHE A 231 15.33 2.72 7.25
CA PHE A 231 14.81 3.82 8.07
C PHE A 231 14.24 3.33 9.40
N ARG A 232 13.58 2.16 9.41
CA ARG A 232 13.11 1.54 10.64
C ARG A 232 14.25 1.17 11.59
N ASP A 233 15.29 0.49 11.06
CA ASP A 233 16.33 -0.16 11.86
C ASP A 233 17.45 0.81 12.25
N GLU A 234 17.90 1.69 11.34
CA GLU A 234 19.01 2.61 11.54
C GLU A 234 18.57 4.02 11.96
N LYS A 235 17.41 4.48 11.52
CA LYS A 235 16.90 5.81 11.85
C LYS A 235 15.85 5.80 12.96
N ASN A 236 15.47 4.64 13.44
CA ASN A 236 14.41 4.44 14.44
C ASN A 236 13.12 5.19 14.06
N ALA A 237 12.76 5.12 12.80
CA ALA A 237 11.65 5.86 12.23
C ALA A 237 10.41 4.99 12.03
N ASP A 238 9.27 5.65 11.99
CA ASP A 238 8.03 5.08 11.48
C ASP A 238 7.97 5.30 9.97
N VAL A 239 7.85 4.23 9.21
CA VAL A 239 7.89 4.24 7.75
C VAL A 239 6.57 3.71 7.19
N LEU A 240 6.02 4.41 6.20
CA LEU A 240 4.95 3.89 5.35
C LEU A 240 5.54 3.24 4.10
N LEU A 241 5.16 2.00 3.86
CA LEU A 241 5.47 1.27 2.63
C LEU A 241 4.20 1.09 1.82
N PHE A 242 4.16 1.65 0.62
CA PHE A 242 3.08 1.44 -0.33
C PHE A 242 3.48 0.38 -1.36
N ILE A 243 2.61 -0.60 -1.58
CA ILE A 243 2.77 -1.64 -2.59
C ILE A 243 1.58 -1.56 -3.55
N ASP A 244 1.78 -1.08 -4.73
CA ASP A 244 0.76 -0.99 -5.76
C ASP A 244 1.23 -1.73 -7.01
N ASN A 245 0.85 -2.97 -7.23
CA ASN A 245 -0.23 -3.75 -6.63
C ASN A 245 0.32 -5.11 -6.14
N ILE A 246 -0.05 -5.55 -4.97
CA ILE A 246 0.44 -6.85 -4.42
C ILE A 246 0.03 -8.06 -5.29
N PHE A 247 -1.12 -7.99 -5.97
CA PHE A 247 -1.55 -9.03 -6.90
C PHE A 247 -0.54 -9.25 -8.03
N ARG A 248 0.09 -8.18 -8.53
CA ARG A 248 1.09 -8.26 -9.60
C ARG A 248 2.37 -8.97 -9.16
N PHE A 249 2.73 -8.85 -7.90
CA PHE A 249 3.81 -9.63 -7.30
C PHE A 249 3.52 -11.13 -7.39
N VAL A 250 2.31 -11.54 -6.98
CA VAL A 250 1.87 -12.94 -7.06
C VAL A 250 1.80 -13.42 -8.51
N GLN A 251 1.22 -12.63 -9.39
CA GLN A 251 1.09 -12.96 -10.82
C GLN A 251 2.46 -13.19 -11.47
N ALA A 252 3.44 -12.36 -11.19
CA ALA A 252 4.80 -12.51 -11.71
C ALA A 252 5.41 -13.86 -11.30
N GLY A 253 5.20 -14.30 -10.06
CA GLY A 253 5.60 -15.62 -9.59
C GLY A 253 4.92 -16.76 -10.35
N SER A 254 3.63 -16.63 -10.68
CA SER A 254 2.91 -17.63 -11.45
C SER A 254 3.39 -17.75 -12.90
N GLU A 255 3.80 -16.65 -13.51
CA GLU A 255 4.30 -16.62 -14.89
C GLU A 255 5.57 -17.47 -15.10
N VAL A 256 6.42 -17.57 -14.09
CA VAL A 256 7.69 -18.35 -14.18
C VAL A 256 7.60 -19.74 -13.57
N SER A 257 6.57 -20.04 -12.80
CA SER A 257 6.47 -21.24 -11.97
C SER A 257 6.63 -22.53 -12.75
N ALA A 258 5.93 -22.67 -13.88
CA ALA A 258 6.02 -23.85 -14.74
C ALA A 258 7.41 -24.01 -15.35
N LEU A 259 8.04 -22.92 -15.78
CA LEU A 259 9.39 -22.93 -16.34
C LEU A 259 10.47 -23.30 -15.29
N LEU A 260 10.18 -23.05 -14.01
CA LEU A 260 11.02 -23.51 -12.91
C LEU A 260 10.82 -25.00 -12.57
N GLY A 261 9.94 -25.70 -13.29
CA GLY A 261 9.67 -27.12 -13.08
C GLY A 261 8.68 -27.40 -11.93
N ARG A 262 7.90 -26.40 -11.51
CA ARG A 262 6.88 -26.54 -10.46
C ARG A 262 5.53 -26.92 -11.07
N MET A 263 4.83 -27.87 -10.45
CA MET A 263 3.47 -28.19 -10.86
C MET A 263 2.52 -27.07 -10.42
N PRO A 264 1.61 -26.62 -11.30
CA PRO A 264 0.66 -25.58 -10.92
C PRO A 264 -0.30 -26.07 -9.83
N SER A 265 -0.64 -25.17 -8.92
CA SER A 265 -1.69 -25.35 -7.92
C SER A 265 -3.05 -24.88 -8.43
N ALA A 266 -4.00 -24.65 -7.53
CA ALA A 266 -5.34 -24.19 -7.88
C ALA A 266 -5.29 -22.93 -8.76
N VAL A 267 -6.15 -22.87 -9.78
CA VAL A 267 -6.28 -21.75 -10.73
C VAL A 267 -4.99 -21.42 -11.49
N GLY A 268 -4.01 -22.32 -11.49
CA GLY A 268 -2.74 -22.14 -12.19
C GLY A 268 -1.68 -21.34 -11.43
N TYR A 269 -1.91 -21.01 -10.16
CA TYR A 269 -0.90 -20.35 -9.34
C TYR A 269 0.26 -21.26 -8.97
N GLN A 270 1.38 -20.66 -8.57
CA GLN A 270 2.55 -21.38 -8.05
C GLN A 270 2.21 -22.14 -6.76
N PRO A 271 2.78 -23.34 -6.56
CA PRO A 271 2.57 -24.09 -5.32
C PRO A 271 3.22 -23.40 -4.10
N THR A 272 4.13 -22.48 -4.33
CA THR A 272 4.82 -21.67 -3.32
C THR A 272 4.12 -20.36 -2.98
N LEU A 273 2.89 -20.14 -3.45
CA LEU A 273 2.15 -18.88 -3.28
C LEU A 273 2.14 -18.38 -1.83
N ALA A 274 1.75 -19.22 -0.90
CA ALA A 274 1.66 -18.85 0.51
C ALA A 274 3.04 -18.50 1.11
N THR A 275 4.08 -19.22 0.71
CA THR A 275 5.46 -18.97 1.16
C THR A 275 6.01 -17.68 0.56
N ASP A 276 5.82 -17.45 -0.74
CA ASP A 276 6.28 -16.25 -1.43
C ASP A 276 5.66 -14.98 -0.83
N VAL A 277 4.35 -15.00 -0.58
CA VAL A 277 3.64 -13.89 0.06
C VAL A 277 4.09 -13.75 1.52
N GLY A 278 4.21 -14.86 2.25
CA GLY A 278 4.63 -14.87 3.65
C GLY A 278 6.03 -14.29 3.85
N GLU A 279 7.01 -14.66 3.03
CA GLU A 279 8.37 -14.11 3.10
C GLU A 279 8.40 -12.58 2.98
N LEU A 280 7.60 -12.02 2.10
CA LEU A 280 7.47 -10.57 1.96
C LEU A 280 6.74 -9.95 3.17
N GLN A 281 5.60 -10.50 3.55
CA GLN A 281 4.71 -9.92 4.56
C GLN A 281 5.31 -9.96 5.97
N GLU A 282 6.05 -11.02 6.33
CA GLU A 282 6.65 -11.16 7.66
C GLU A 282 7.80 -10.17 7.94
N ARG A 283 8.39 -9.57 6.91
CA ARG A 283 9.38 -8.50 7.04
C ARG A 283 8.73 -7.16 7.44
N ILE A 284 7.44 -7.00 7.17
CA ILE A 284 6.66 -5.80 7.46
C ILE A 284 6.19 -5.90 8.91
N ALA A 285 6.88 -5.24 9.81
CA ALA A 285 6.63 -5.36 11.24
C ALA A 285 7.07 -4.11 12.01
N SER A 286 6.52 -3.97 13.21
CA SER A 286 6.98 -3.04 14.24
C SER A 286 8.08 -3.71 15.05
N THR A 287 9.21 -3.02 15.21
CA THR A 287 10.32 -3.45 16.05
C THR A 287 10.51 -2.51 17.24
N LYS A 288 11.42 -2.83 18.13
CA LYS A 288 11.80 -1.94 19.25
C LYS A 288 12.42 -0.63 18.78
N SER A 289 12.95 -0.60 17.57
CA SER A 289 13.58 0.58 16.98
C SER A 289 12.60 1.50 16.26
N GLY A 290 11.72 0.94 15.47
CA GLY A 290 10.77 1.67 14.64
C GLY A 290 9.73 0.76 14.02
N SER A 291 8.99 1.25 13.03
CA SER A 291 7.95 0.48 12.36
C SER A 291 7.99 0.61 10.84
N VAL A 292 7.62 -0.46 10.15
CA VAL A 292 7.21 -0.43 8.75
C VAL A 292 5.72 -0.80 8.70
N THR A 293 4.88 0.15 8.32
CA THR A 293 3.45 -0.04 8.12
C THR A 293 3.19 -0.07 6.63
N SER A 294 2.53 -1.09 6.12
CA SER A 294 2.25 -1.20 4.68
C SER A 294 0.81 -0.88 4.34
N VAL A 295 0.64 -0.15 3.24
CA VAL A 295 -0.62 0.03 2.55
C VAL A 295 -0.49 -0.65 1.18
N GLN A 296 -1.21 -1.73 0.99
CA GLN A 296 -1.10 -2.60 -0.16
C GLN A 296 -2.36 -2.51 -1.00
N ALA A 297 -2.25 -2.02 -2.23
CA ALA A 297 -3.36 -2.09 -3.16
C ALA A 297 -3.57 -3.55 -3.56
N VAL A 298 -4.80 -4.02 -3.43
CA VAL A 298 -5.18 -5.40 -3.74
C VAL A 298 -6.16 -5.40 -4.90
N TYR A 299 -5.77 -6.03 -6.00
CA TYR A 299 -6.67 -6.32 -7.10
C TYR A 299 -7.33 -7.68 -6.87
N VAL A 300 -8.65 -7.73 -7.04
CA VAL A 300 -9.45 -8.94 -6.88
C VAL A 300 -9.94 -9.35 -8.27
N PRO A 301 -9.37 -10.42 -8.87
CA PRO A 301 -9.78 -10.88 -10.20
C PRO A 301 -11.26 -11.24 -10.24
N ALA A 302 -11.99 -10.70 -11.21
CA ALA A 302 -13.42 -10.92 -11.40
C ALA A 302 -14.30 -10.67 -10.14
N ASP A 303 -13.84 -9.82 -9.23
CA ASP A 303 -14.45 -9.56 -7.93
C ASP A 303 -14.63 -10.83 -7.05
N ASP A 304 -13.85 -11.87 -7.32
CA ASP A 304 -13.85 -13.12 -6.58
C ASP A 304 -12.79 -13.12 -5.47
N ILE A 305 -13.24 -12.83 -4.25
CA ILE A 305 -12.39 -12.84 -3.05
C ILE A 305 -11.89 -14.24 -2.67
N THR A 306 -12.44 -15.30 -3.27
CA THR A 306 -12.01 -16.69 -3.03
C THR A 306 -10.86 -17.11 -3.95
N ASP A 307 -10.50 -16.28 -4.94
CA ASP A 307 -9.29 -16.50 -5.74
C ASP A 307 -8.07 -16.64 -4.81
N PRO A 308 -7.17 -17.62 -5.06
CA PRO A 308 -6.05 -17.90 -4.17
C PRO A 308 -5.13 -16.71 -3.87
N ALA A 309 -4.94 -15.79 -4.81
CA ALA A 309 -4.06 -14.64 -4.62
C ALA A 309 -4.61 -13.63 -3.60
N PRO A 310 -5.82 -13.06 -3.77
CA PRO A 310 -6.39 -12.21 -2.75
C PRO A 310 -6.65 -12.96 -1.44
N ALA A 311 -7.14 -14.21 -1.48
CA ALA A 311 -7.39 -15.00 -0.28
C ALA A 311 -6.13 -15.17 0.58
N THR A 312 -4.98 -15.48 -0.03
CA THR A 312 -3.71 -15.57 0.69
C THR A 312 -3.27 -14.22 1.25
N THR A 313 -3.43 -13.15 0.48
CA THR A 313 -3.08 -11.79 0.92
C THR A 313 -3.93 -11.36 2.12
N PHE A 314 -5.23 -11.64 2.11
CA PHE A 314 -6.16 -11.30 3.20
C PHE A 314 -5.75 -11.90 4.54
N THR A 315 -5.13 -13.08 4.56
CA THR A 315 -4.68 -13.71 5.81
C THR A 315 -3.65 -12.88 6.57
N HIS A 316 -2.90 -12.02 5.86
CA HIS A 316 -1.87 -11.16 6.42
C HIS A 316 -2.36 -9.77 6.81
N LEU A 317 -3.54 -9.36 6.35
CA LEU A 317 -4.03 -8.00 6.57
C LEU A 317 -4.57 -7.78 7.99
N ASP A 318 -4.20 -6.65 8.57
CA ASP A 318 -4.68 -6.19 9.87
C ASP A 318 -5.87 -5.23 9.73
N ALA A 319 -5.95 -4.51 8.62
CA ALA A 319 -7.05 -3.62 8.31
C ALA A 319 -7.34 -3.61 6.81
N THR A 320 -8.56 -3.25 6.45
CA THR A 320 -8.99 -3.05 5.06
C THR A 320 -9.62 -1.68 4.90
N THR A 321 -9.17 -0.95 3.89
CA THR A 321 -9.76 0.33 3.47
C THR A 321 -10.40 0.12 2.10
N VAL A 322 -11.70 0.22 2.01
CA VAL A 322 -12.47 0.02 0.78
C VAL A 322 -12.92 1.36 0.23
N LEU A 323 -12.45 1.70 -0.97
CA LEU A 323 -12.89 2.87 -1.71
C LEU A 323 -14.07 2.52 -2.62
N SER A 324 -15.18 3.23 -2.47
CA SER A 324 -16.45 2.92 -3.12
C SER A 324 -16.83 3.95 -4.17
N ARG A 325 -17.18 3.49 -5.37
CA ARG A 325 -17.72 4.34 -6.43
C ARG A 325 -19.06 4.96 -6.05
N LYS A 326 -19.90 4.25 -5.30
CA LYS A 326 -21.18 4.78 -4.80
C LYS A 326 -20.99 6.01 -3.92
N ILE A 327 -19.90 6.05 -3.14
CA ILE A 327 -19.59 7.20 -2.29
C ILE A 327 -19.04 8.36 -3.14
N VAL A 328 -18.25 8.07 -4.17
CA VAL A 328 -17.82 9.08 -5.16
C VAL A 328 -19.01 9.73 -5.84
N GLU A 329 -20.02 8.96 -6.23
CA GLU A 329 -21.26 9.46 -6.86
C GLU A 329 -22.05 10.39 -5.94
N GLN A 330 -21.89 10.25 -4.63
CA GLN A 330 -22.46 11.17 -3.64
C GLN A 330 -21.61 12.44 -3.42
N GLY A 331 -20.46 12.54 -4.09
CA GLY A 331 -19.52 13.65 -3.93
C GLY A 331 -18.75 13.64 -2.61
N ILE A 332 -18.71 12.52 -1.91
CA ILE A 332 -18.02 12.38 -0.62
C ILE A 332 -16.59 11.89 -0.85
N TYR A 333 -15.61 12.65 -0.39
CA TYR A 333 -14.20 12.34 -0.42
C TYR A 333 -13.56 12.53 0.97
N PRO A 334 -12.64 11.62 1.41
CA PRO A 334 -12.26 10.38 0.73
C PRO A 334 -13.43 9.41 0.59
N ALA A 335 -13.46 8.69 -0.52
CA ALA A 335 -14.56 7.77 -0.84
C ALA A 335 -14.45 6.43 -0.11
N VAL A 336 -13.98 6.44 1.13
CA VAL A 336 -13.86 5.25 1.98
C VAL A 336 -15.24 4.79 2.42
N ASP A 337 -15.55 3.52 2.13
CA ASP A 337 -16.80 2.91 2.59
C ASP A 337 -16.74 2.62 4.09
N PRO A 338 -17.55 3.27 4.91
CA PRO A 338 -17.49 3.14 6.36
C PRO A 338 -18.03 1.80 6.90
N LEU A 339 -18.77 1.05 6.09
CA LEU A 339 -19.37 -0.22 6.48
C LEU A 339 -18.58 -1.43 5.95
N GLU A 340 -17.91 -1.27 4.79
CA GLU A 340 -17.09 -2.33 4.19
C GLU A 340 -15.61 -2.28 4.66
N SER A 341 -15.17 -1.14 5.17
CA SER A 341 -13.83 -0.99 5.75
C SER A 341 -13.79 -1.50 7.18
N SER A 342 -12.68 -2.12 7.57
CA SER A 342 -12.54 -2.74 8.89
C SER A 342 -11.11 -2.71 9.39
N SER A 343 -10.94 -2.89 10.71
CA SER A 343 -9.64 -3.01 11.34
C SER A 343 -9.71 -3.96 12.54
N ARG A 344 -8.71 -4.83 12.67
CA ARG A 344 -8.56 -5.73 13.82
C ARG A 344 -8.21 -5.00 15.12
N VAL A 345 -7.64 -3.80 15.01
CA VAL A 345 -7.29 -3.01 16.21
C VAL A 345 -8.45 -2.16 16.74
N LEU A 346 -9.59 -2.17 16.06
CA LEU A 346 -10.80 -1.51 16.57
C LEU A 346 -11.47 -2.36 17.65
N GLU A 347 -10.80 -2.47 18.79
CA GLU A 347 -11.23 -3.18 19.98
C GLU A 347 -11.09 -2.27 21.20
N ALA A 348 -11.99 -2.40 22.17
CA ALA A 348 -12.06 -1.47 23.31
C ALA A 348 -10.79 -1.44 24.18
N ASP A 349 -10.09 -2.57 24.26
CA ASP A 349 -8.83 -2.72 25.00
C ASP A 349 -7.62 -2.13 24.28
N VAL A 350 -7.72 -1.86 22.96
CA VAL A 350 -6.67 -1.25 22.15
C VAL A 350 -6.91 0.25 21.98
N VAL A 351 -8.08 0.64 21.48
CA VAL A 351 -8.38 2.05 21.14
C VAL A 351 -9.06 2.81 22.28
N GLY A 352 -9.49 2.13 23.32
CA GLY A 352 -10.28 2.69 24.43
C GLY A 352 -11.80 2.60 24.19
N GLU A 353 -12.53 2.58 25.30
CA GLU A 353 -14.00 2.40 25.25
C GLU A 353 -14.71 3.55 24.51
N GLU A 354 -14.28 4.77 24.68
CA GLU A 354 -14.91 5.94 24.05
C GLU A 354 -14.82 5.88 22.52
N HIS A 355 -13.63 5.61 21.99
CA HIS A 355 -13.42 5.43 20.56
C HIS A 355 -14.23 4.26 20.02
N TYR A 356 -14.09 3.10 20.66
CA TYR A 356 -14.78 1.87 20.25
C TYR A 356 -16.30 2.06 20.20
N ASN A 357 -16.90 2.58 21.28
CA ASN A 357 -18.33 2.79 21.35
C ASN A 357 -18.85 3.82 20.35
N THR A 358 -18.09 4.90 20.14
CA THR A 358 -18.42 5.91 19.12
C THR A 358 -18.42 5.32 17.72
N ALA A 359 -17.37 4.56 17.38
CA ALA A 359 -17.26 3.88 16.09
C ALA A 359 -18.39 2.88 15.85
N ARG A 360 -18.74 2.07 16.86
CA ARG A 360 -19.86 1.11 16.78
C ARG A 360 -21.20 1.80 16.57
N LYS A 361 -21.48 2.87 17.30
CA LYS A 361 -22.73 3.63 17.11
C LYS A 361 -22.82 4.27 15.74
N VAL A 362 -21.69 4.80 15.22
CA VAL A 362 -21.64 5.34 13.84
C VAL A 362 -21.98 4.23 12.84
N GLN A 363 -21.37 3.06 12.97
CA GLN A 363 -21.66 1.92 12.09
C GLN A 363 -23.11 1.47 12.17
N GLU A 364 -23.66 1.37 13.38
CA GLU A 364 -25.08 1.02 13.59
C GLU A 364 -26.03 2.00 12.91
N MET A 365 -25.80 3.30 13.08
CA MET A 365 -26.63 4.34 12.45
C MET A 365 -26.54 4.30 10.92
N LEU A 366 -25.34 4.14 10.37
CA LEU A 366 -25.15 4.05 8.92
C LEU A 366 -25.76 2.77 8.35
N GLN A 367 -25.63 1.65 9.06
CA GLN A 367 -26.28 0.39 8.66
C GLN A 367 -27.80 0.51 8.67
N LYS A 368 -28.35 1.06 9.74
CA LYS A 368 -29.80 1.32 9.83
C LYS A 368 -30.30 2.23 8.73
N TYR A 369 -29.55 3.28 8.41
CA TYR A 369 -29.88 4.16 7.30
C TYR A 369 -29.86 3.43 5.96
N ARG A 370 -28.85 2.59 5.71
CA ARG A 370 -28.78 1.76 4.49
C ARG A 370 -30.00 0.86 4.35
N GLU A 371 -30.47 0.24 5.43
CA GLU A 371 -31.68 -0.60 5.44
C GLU A 371 -32.96 0.21 5.17
N LEU A 372 -33.03 1.45 5.65
CA LEU A 372 -34.18 2.33 5.45
C LEU A 372 -34.21 3.00 4.08
N GLN A 373 -33.11 3.02 3.33
CA GLN A 373 -33.04 3.70 2.03
C GLN A 373 -34.05 3.17 1.03
N ASP A 374 -34.28 1.86 0.96
CA ASP A 374 -35.26 1.27 0.06
C ASP A 374 -36.71 1.69 0.45
N ILE A 375 -36.99 1.75 1.73
CA ILE A 375 -38.29 2.21 2.25
C ILE A 375 -38.49 3.67 1.92
N ILE A 376 -37.49 4.52 2.14
CA ILE A 376 -37.50 5.94 1.83
C ILE A 376 -37.73 6.19 0.33
N ALA A 377 -37.07 5.39 -0.53
CA ALA A 377 -37.20 5.52 -1.98
C ALA A 377 -38.60 5.16 -2.50
N ILE A 378 -39.29 4.22 -1.86
CA ILE A 378 -40.62 3.74 -2.28
C ILE A 378 -41.73 4.53 -1.62
N LEU A 379 -41.66 4.75 -0.32
CA LEU A 379 -42.77 5.31 0.49
C LEU A 379 -42.53 6.75 0.93
N GLY A 380 -41.31 7.26 0.85
CA GLY A 380 -40.93 8.57 1.34
C GLY A 380 -40.57 8.62 2.83
N MET A 381 -39.98 9.73 3.24
CA MET A 381 -39.52 9.94 4.64
C MET A 381 -40.69 10.00 5.63
N GLU A 382 -41.87 10.43 5.18
CA GLU A 382 -43.04 10.67 6.07
C GLU A 382 -43.60 9.37 6.67
N GLU A 383 -43.39 8.25 6.00
CA GLU A 383 -43.84 6.93 6.47
C GLU A 383 -42.93 6.31 7.56
N LEU A 384 -41.80 6.92 7.84
CA LEU A 384 -40.92 6.46 8.90
C LEU A 384 -41.42 6.86 10.28
N SER A 385 -41.11 6.02 11.29
CA SER A 385 -41.28 6.40 12.68
C SER A 385 -40.44 7.63 13.05
N GLU A 386 -40.82 8.39 14.05
CA GLU A 386 -40.03 9.55 14.50
C GLU A 386 -38.61 9.16 14.92
N ALA A 387 -38.44 7.98 15.53
CA ALA A 387 -37.14 7.44 15.90
C ALA A 387 -36.27 7.13 14.65
N ASP A 388 -36.88 6.57 13.61
CA ASP A 388 -36.19 6.29 12.34
C ASP A 388 -35.86 7.59 11.58
N LYS A 389 -36.76 8.57 11.56
CA LYS A 389 -36.48 9.90 11.00
C LYS A 389 -35.27 10.54 11.67
N GLN A 390 -35.19 10.49 12.99
CA GLN A 390 -34.07 11.04 13.74
C GLN A 390 -32.76 10.29 13.40
N THR A 391 -32.80 8.96 13.35
CA THR A 391 -31.64 8.14 12.96
C THR A 391 -31.16 8.48 11.55
N VAL A 392 -32.07 8.60 10.58
CA VAL A 392 -31.75 8.99 9.20
C VAL A 392 -31.12 10.37 9.14
N ASN A 393 -31.66 11.35 9.84
CA ASN A 393 -31.14 12.71 9.86
C ASN A 393 -29.70 12.75 10.42
N ARG A 394 -29.45 12.06 11.52
CA ARG A 394 -28.10 11.94 12.11
C ARG A 394 -27.15 11.15 11.20
N ALA A 395 -27.62 10.05 10.61
CA ALA A 395 -26.81 9.25 9.68
C ALA A 395 -26.38 10.05 8.44
N ARG A 396 -27.25 10.89 7.90
CA ARG A 396 -26.91 11.79 6.77
C ARG A 396 -25.84 12.81 7.17
N LYS A 397 -25.95 13.40 8.36
CA LYS A 397 -24.93 14.28 8.92
C LYS A 397 -23.60 13.55 9.12
N ILE A 398 -23.62 12.33 9.64
CA ILE A 398 -22.44 11.46 9.76
C ILE A 398 -21.79 11.24 8.40
N GLN A 399 -22.54 10.86 7.37
CA GLN A 399 -21.99 10.67 6.03
C GLN A 399 -21.32 11.93 5.50
N ARG A 400 -21.94 13.09 5.67
CA ARG A 400 -21.35 14.37 5.26
C ARG A 400 -20.10 14.70 6.06
N PHE A 401 -20.10 14.44 7.36
CA PHE A 401 -18.97 14.71 8.24
C PHE A 401 -17.79 13.75 8.04
N LEU A 402 -18.00 12.58 7.43
CA LEU A 402 -16.93 11.69 7.00
C LEU A 402 -16.12 12.27 5.84
N SER A 403 -16.68 13.22 5.07
CA SER A 403 -15.92 13.96 4.07
C SER A 403 -14.90 14.87 4.72
N GLN A 404 -13.78 15.06 4.05
CA GLN A 404 -12.65 15.84 4.56
C GLN A 404 -11.83 16.42 3.42
N PRO A 405 -11.50 17.72 3.44
CA PRO A 405 -10.62 18.29 2.44
C PRO A 405 -9.17 17.84 2.66
N PHE A 406 -8.51 17.45 1.59
CA PHE A 406 -7.12 17.02 1.61
C PHE A 406 -6.17 18.13 1.17
N PHE A 407 -5.00 18.20 1.81
CA PHE A 407 -3.95 19.16 1.43
C PHE A 407 -3.47 18.95 0.00
N VAL A 408 -3.30 17.69 -0.42
CA VAL A 408 -2.84 17.36 -1.77
C VAL A 408 -3.89 17.67 -2.85
N ALA A 409 -5.13 17.91 -2.47
CA ALA A 409 -6.22 18.25 -3.37
C ALA A 409 -6.55 19.75 -3.39
N GLU A 410 -5.88 20.60 -2.62
CA GLU A 410 -6.15 22.04 -2.53
C GLU A 410 -6.15 22.74 -3.89
N THR A 411 -5.20 22.38 -4.76
CA THR A 411 -5.05 22.96 -6.11
C THR A 411 -6.25 22.64 -7.02
N PHE A 412 -6.93 21.52 -6.78
CA PHE A 412 -8.08 21.09 -7.59
C PHE A 412 -9.40 21.55 -7.01
N THR A 413 -9.51 21.56 -5.68
CA THR A 413 -10.78 21.84 -4.98
C THR A 413 -10.93 23.30 -4.59
N GLY A 414 -9.83 24.05 -4.46
CA GLY A 414 -9.80 25.39 -3.91
C GLY A 414 -10.13 25.47 -2.41
N VAL A 415 -10.19 24.32 -1.74
CA VAL A 415 -10.48 24.22 -0.30
C VAL A 415 -9.22 23.83 0.45
N GLN A 416 -8.92 24.56 1.52
CA GLN A 416 -7.76 24.27 2.36
C GLN A 416 -7.88 22.88 3.00
N GLY A 417 -6.84 22.06 2.90
CA GLY A 417 -6.76 20.75 3.51
C GLY A 417 -6.78 20.80 5.03
N LYS A 418 -7.20 19.70 5.63
CA LYS A 418 -7.33 19.55 7.08
C LYS A 418 -6.72 18.22 7.54
N TYR A 419 -5.86 18.32 8.56
CA TYR A 419 -5.48 17.19 9.40
C TYR A 419 -6.35 17.21 10.65
N VAL A 420 -7.09 16.15 10.91
CA VAL A 420 -7.99 16.08 12.06
C VAL A 420 -7.44 15.11 13.10
N PRO A 421 -7.02 15.60 14.27
CA PRO A 421 -6.58 14.73 15.36
C PRO A 421 -7.69 13.75 15.78
N LEU A 422 -7.30 12.54 16.14
CA LEU A 422 -8.25 11.48 16.52
C LEU A 422 -9.21 11.92 17.64
N ALA A 423 -8.72 12.65 18.64
CA ALA A 423 -9.55 13.17 19.73
C ALA A 423 -10.68 14.08 19.21
N GLU A 424 -10.38 14.96 18.25
CA GLU A 424 -11.38 15.83 17.63
C GLU A 424 -12.37 15.04 16.75
N THR A 425 -11.90 13.99 16.08
CA THR A 425 -12.76 13.06 15.32
C THR A 425 -13.76 12.37 16.24
N ILE A 426 -13.32 11.79 17.34
CA ILE A 426 -14.19 11.11 18.32
C ILE A 426 -15.20 12.11 18.92
N LYS A 427 -14.73 13.27 19.35
CA LYS A 427 -15.57 14.34 19.89
C LYS A 427 -16.66 14.76 18.91
N GLY A 428 -16.30 14.94 17.63
CA GLY A 428 -17.22 15.38 16.60
C GLY A 428 -18.31 14.36 16.31
N PHE A 429 -17.95 13.11 16.09
CA PHE A 429 -18.94 12.05 15.83
C PHE A 429 -19.81 11.77 17.05
N LYS A 430 -19.25 11.82 18.26
CA LYS A 430 -20.01 11.65 19.48
C LYS A 430 -21.06 12.75 19.63
N ALA A 431 -20.73 14.01 19.35
CA ALA A 431 -21.68 15.13 19.39
C ALA A 431 -22.85 14.92 18.40
N ILE A 432 -22.60 14.37 17.22
CA ILE A 432 -23.64 14.05 16.24
C ILE A 432 -24.55 12.91 16.77
N ILE A 433 -23.95 11.84 17.29
CA ILE A 433 -24.68 10.68 17.82
C ILE A 433 -25.56 11.06 19.00
N ASP A 434 -25.05 11.87 19.91
CA ASP A 434 -25.73 12.26 21.15
C ASP A 434 -26.81 13.34 20.91
N GLY A 435 -26.89 13.87 19.68
CA GLY A 435 -27.92 14.82 19.27
C GLY A 435 -27.60 16.29 19.52
N GLU A 436 -26.42 16.60 19.99
CA GLU A 436 -25.98 17.99 20.22
C GLU A 436 -25.95 18.83 18.93
N MET A 437 -25.92 18.15 17.78
CA MET A 437 -25.82 18.76 16.47
C MET A 437 -27.13 18.66 15.67
N ASP A 438 -28.24 18.27 16.29
CA ASP A 438 -29.51 18.04 15.57
C ASP A 438 -30.06 19.31 14.94
N GLU A 439 -29.84 20.50 15.52
CA GLU A 439 -30.32 21.79 15.03
C GLU A 439 -29.52 22.33 13.82
N TYR A 440 -28.31 21.82 13.59
CA TYR A 440 -27.46 22.31 12.51
C TYR A 440 -27.83 21.70 11.15
N PRO A 441 -27.76 22.51 10.06
CA PRO A 441 -28.12 22.02 8.73
C PRO A 441 -27.12 20.97 8.21
N GLU A 442 -27.63 19.96 7.49
CA GLU A 442 -26.81 18.87 6.92
C GLU A 442 -25.64 19.39 6.07
N ALA A 443 -25.86 20.45 5.30
CA ALA A 443 -24.82 21.02 4.43
C ALA A 443 -23.59 21.57 5.18
N ALA A 444 -23.76 21.96 6.44
CA ALA A 444 -22.64 22.45 7.26
C ALA A 444 -21.62 21.36 7.60
N PHE A 445 -22.01 20.10 7.57
CA PHE A 445 -21.13 18.95 7.88
C PHE A 445 -20.26 18.52 6.70
N PHE A 446 -20.53 19.05 5.52
CA PHE A 446 -19.84 18.64 4.31
C PHE A 446 -18.47 19.33 4.19
N ASN A 447 -17.43 18.50 3.94
CA ASN A 447 -16.07 18.95 3.60
C ASN A 447 -15.46 19.91 4.64
N VAL A 448 -15.53 19.52 5.89
CA VAL A 448 -14.96 20.22 7.05
C VAL A 448 -14.01 19.31 7.83
N GLY A 449 -13.19 19.87 8.69
CA GLY A 449 -12.29 19.10 9.56
C GLY A 449 -12.96 18.72 10.88
N THR A 450 -13.12 19.68 11.80
CA THR A 450 -13.63 19.44 13.15
C THR A 450 -15.10 19.81 13.30
N ILE A 451 -15.71 19.38 14.40
CA ILE A 451 -17.10 19.74 14.72
C ILE A 451 -17.27 21.23 14.96
N ASP A 452 -16.25 21.92 15.46
CA ASP A 452 -16.31 23.37 15.66
C ASP A 452 -16.34 24.13 14.32
N GLU A 453 -15.73 23.58 13.29
CA GLU A 453 -15.83 24.10 11.92
C GLU A 453 -17.25 23.94 11.35
N VAL A 454 -17.97 22.88 11.73
CA VAL A 454 -19.39 22.72 11.37
C VAL A 454 -20.23 23.87 11.93
N LYS A 455 -20.02 24.22 13.21
CA LYS A 455 -20.72 25.33 13.87
C LYS A 455 -20.43 26.64 13.17
N ALA A 456 -19.15 26.93 12.93
CA ALA A 456 -18.73 28.15 12.24
C ALA A 456 -19.31 28.25 10.80
N LYS A 457 -19.32 27.12 10.08
CA LYS A 457 -19.90 27.06 8.74
C LYS A 457 -21.41 27.26 8.73
N ALA A 458 -22.12 26.71 9.71
CA ALA A 458 -23.57 26.92 9.87
C ALA A 458 -23.91 28.39 10.13
N GLU A 459 -23.16 29.06 11.03
CA GLU A 459 -23.30 30.49 11.28
C GLU A 459 -23.04 31.35 10.03
N ALA A 460 -22.06 30.99 9.23
CA ALA A 460 -21.77 31.69 7.98
C ALA A 460 -22.91 31.51 6.97
N MET A 461 -23.45 30.31 6.86
CA MET A 461 -24.62 30.04 5.97
C MET A 461 -25.86 30.82 6.40
N GLU A 462 -26.12 30.97 7.69
CA GLU A 462 -27.22 31.77 8.19
C GLU A 462 -27.05 33.27 7.86
N ARG A 463 -25.83 33.80 7.94
CA ARG A 463 -25.54 35.19 7.57
C ARG A 463 -25.69 35.48 6.08
N GLU A 464 -25.37 34.49 5.23
CA GLU A 464 -25.54 34.60 3.76
C GLU A 464 -27.01 34.48 3.32
N ALA A 465 -27.86 33.86 4.13
CA ALA A 465 -29.27 33.68 3.86
C ALA A 465 -30.14 34.89 4.27
N VAL A 466 -29.60 35.84 5.03
CA VAL A 466 -30.22 37.12 5.46
C VAL A 466 -29.75 38.25 4.55
#